data_31a504969fd0a725d3259cbb75fe1480
#
_entry.id   31a504969fd0a725d3259cbb75fe1480
#
_cell.length_a   1.000
_cell.length_b   1.000
_cell.length_c   1.000
_cell.angle_alpha   90.00
_cell.angle_beta   90.00
_cell.angle_gamma   90.00
#
_symmetry.space_group_name_H-M   'P 1'
#
loop_
_entity.id
_entity.type
_entity.pdbx_description
1 polymer ?
#
loop_
_entity_poly.entity_id
_entity_poly.type
_entity_poly.pdbx_seq_one_letter_code
_entity_poly.pdbx_strand_id
1 'polypeptide(L)'
;MFRSANGKATTMDEIASRIIDYLLEDVKADYEITVGTDSQNSKDTKMVEVIAVHRKGRGGIYFYNIEYMPLISNLKQKINTETSRSLDIANTLLSTIELPLFEKGYFMEDLNVSFQIHCDIGKVGKTSELIKEIVSWVTGQGYVCLIKPDSYAASDIADKYSK
;
A
#
# COMPACT_ATOMS: atom_id res chain seq x y z
N MET A 1 13.51 3.93 -4.88
CA MET A 1 13.52 4.63 -3.59
C MET A 1 12.22 5.40 -3.40
N PHE A 2 11.62 5.24 -2.24
CA PHE A 2 10.38 5.97 -1.93
C PHE A 2 10.60 7.46 -1.81
N ARG A 3 9.55 8.22 -2.06
CA ARG A 3 9.50 9.67 -1.93
C ARG A 3 8.28 10.07 -1.12
N SER A 4 8.40 11.15 -0.37
CA SER A 4 7.27 11.75 0.32
C SER A 4 6.41 12.56 -0.67
N ALA A 5 5.26 13.06 -0.21
CA ALA A 5 4.32 13.83 -1.04
C ALA A 5 4.99 15.05 -1.71
N ASN A 6 6.00 15.64 -1.08
CA ASN A 6 6.74 16.78 -1.65
C ASN A 6 7.90 16.36 -2.58
N GLY A 7 8.02 15.07 -2.91
CA GLY A 7 9.03 14.54 -3.82
C GLY A 7 10.39 14.26 -3.18
N LYS A 8 10.55 14.48 -1.88
CA LYS A 8 11.80 14.24 -1.18
C LYS A 8 12.03 12.74 -0.98
N ALA A 9 13.24 12.26 -1.32
CA ALA A 9 13.64 10.87 -1.11
C ALA A 9 13.57 10.50 0.37
N THR A 10 13.06 9.31 0.67
CA THR A 10 12.87 8.84 2.04
C THR A 10 13.13 7.34 2.14
N THR A 11 13.73 6.91 3.24
CA THR A 11 14.01 5.50 3.52
C THR A 11 12.81 4.84 4.19
N MET A 12 12.79 3.50 4.23
CA MET A 12 11.75 2.77 4.94
C MET A 12 11.75 3.10 6.44
N ASP A 13 12.93 3.28 7.04
CA ASP A 13 13.03 3.68 8.45
C ASP A 13 12.42 5.07 8.68
N GLU A 14 12.67 6.01 7.78
CA GLU A 14 12.06 7.35 7.86
C GLU A 14 10.55 7.31 7.66
N ILE A 15 10.07 6.48 6.74
CA ILE A 15 8.64 6.27 6.52
C ILE A 15 7.99 5.73 7.79
N ALA A 16 8.57 4.67 8.37
CA ALA A 16 8.08 4.07 9.60
C ALA A 16 8.04 5.08 10.74
N SER A 17 9.09 5.87 10.91
CA SER A 17 9.16 6.91 11.93
C SER A 17 8.04 7.95 11.75
N ARG A 18 7.82 8.42 10.53
CA ARG A 18 6.76 9.39 10.25
C ARG A 18 5.37 8.81 10.48
N ILE A 19 5.16 7.55 10.11
CA ILE A 19 3.89 6.87 10.37
C ILE A 19 3.64 6.75 11.86
N ILE A 20 4.64 6.32 12.63
CA ILE A 20 4.54 6.21 14.09
C ILE A 20 4.18 7.56 14.70
N ASP A 21 4.88 8.62 14.34
CA ASP A 21 4.60 9.97 14.84
C ASP A 21 3.16 10.38 14.53
N TYR A 22 2.69 10.06 13.33
CA TYR A 22 1.33 10.37 12.91
C TYR A 22 0.28 9.61 13.73
N LEU A 23 0.50 8.32 13.95
CA LEU A 23 -0.40 7.49 14.77
C LEU A 23 -0.44 7.97 16.22
N LEU A 24 0.70 8.37 16.78
CA LEU A 24 0.80 8.77 18.18
C LEU A 24 0.35 10.21 18.43
N GLU A 25 0.12 11.02 17.41
CA GLU A 25 -0.52 12.33 17.54
C GLU A 25 -1.94 12.19 18.13
N ASP A 26 -2.64 11.10 17.79
CA ASP A 26 -3.97 10.81 18.31
C ASP A 26 -4.17 9.30 18.38
N VAL A 27 -3.83 8.71 19.50
CA VAL A 27 -3.86 7.25 19.69
C VAL A 27 -5.28 6.67 19.72
N LYS A 28 -6.31 7.51 19.83
CA LYS A 28 -7.71 7.08 19.86
C LYS A 28 -8.39 7.17 18.49
N ALA A 29 -7.75 7.82 17.54
CA ALA A 29 -8.30 7.94 16.18
C ALA A 29 -8.27 6.60 15.45
N ASP A 30 -9.11 6.47 14.44
CA ASP A 30 -9.12 5.31 13.54
C ASP A 30 -8.23 5.61 12.35
N TYR A 31 -7.35 4.66 12.05
CA TYR A 31 -6.38 4.78 10.95
C TYR A 31 -6.50 3.62 9.98
N GLU A 32 -6.20 3.91 8.72
CA GLU A 32 -6.02 2.91 7.68
C GLU A 32 -4.63 3.07 7.09
N ILE A 33 -3.79 2.05 7.20
CA ILE A 33 -2.51 1.98 6.49
C ILE A 33 -2.77 1.16 5.25
N THR A 34 -2.55 1.75 4.10
CA THR A 34 -2.86 1.15 2.81
C THR A 34 -1.61 1.03 1.97
N VAL A 35 -1.38 -0.13 1.40
CA VAL A 35 -0.33 -0.35 0.40
C VAL A 35 -0.98 -0.81 -0.88
N GLY A 36 -0.60 -0.19 -1.98
CA GLY A 36 -1.09 -0.57 -3.29
C GLY A 36 -0.03 -0.37 -4.36
N THR A 37 -0.13 -1.13 -5.43
CA THR A 37 0.72 -1.01 -6.61
C THR A 37 -0.16 -0.94 -7.84
N ASP A 38 0.07 0.06 -8.67
CA ASP A 38 -0.58 0.18 -9.96
C ASP A 38 0.47 0.22 -11.05
N SER A 39 0.15 -0.32 -12.23
CA SER A 39 1.10 -0.38 -13.33
C SER A 39 0.49 0.13 -14.61
N GLN A 40 1.35 0.68 -15.47
CA GLN A 40 0.96 1.18 -16.77
C GLN A 40 2.00 0.74 -17.80
N ASN A 41 1.52 0.17 -18.92
CA ASN A 41 2.36 -0.31 -19.99
C ASN A 41 2.53 0.74 -21.08
N SER A 42 3.77 0.90 -21.56
CA SER A 42 4.11 1.60 -22.78
C SER A 42 5.22 0.79 -23.48
N LYS A 43 6.44 1.31 -23.60
CA LYS A 43 7.61 0.53 -24.05
C LYS A 43 8.03 -0.49 -23.00
N ASP A 44 7.84 -0.14 -21.75
CA ASP A 44 8.11 -0.97 -20.57
C ASP A 44 6.91 -0.92 -19.64
N THR A 45 7.02 -1.53 -18.47
CA THR A 45 6.01 -1.45 -17.43
C THR A 45 6.48 -0.49 -16.36
N LYS A 46 5.68 0.55 -16.13
CA LYS A 46 5.89 1.51 -15.05
C LYS A 46 5.07 1.05 -13.85
N MET A 47 5.74 0.77 -12.72
CA MET A 47 5.08 0.44 -11.45
C MET A 47 5.06 1.66 -10.56
N VAL A 48 3.90 2.00 -10.02
CA VAL A 48 3.75 3.04 -8.98
C VAL A 48 3.31 2.35 -7.71
N GLU A 49 4.17 2.36 -6.71
CA GLU A 49 3.94 1.74 -5.41
C GLU A 49 3.60 2.83 -4.41
N VAL A 50 2.56 2.64 -3.63
CA VAL A 50 2.04 3.66 -2.71
C VAL A 50 1.89 3.08 -1.31
N ILE A 51 2.37 3.84 -0.32
CA ILE A 51 2.04 3.66 1.09
C ILE A 51 1.25 4.89 1.51
N ALA A 52 0.04 4.70 1.99
CA ALA A 52 -0.80 5.78 2.47
C ALA A 52 -1.30 5.49 3.88
N VAL A 53 -1.35 6.52 4.71
CA VAL A 53 -1.95 6.43 6.04
C VAL A 53 -3.06 7.46 6.10
N HIS A 54 -4.28 6.99 6.31
CA HIS A 54 -5.46 7.82 6.41
C HIS A 54 -5.94 7.84 7.87
N ARG A 55 -6.05 9.04 8.44
CA ARG A 55 -6.74 9.25 9.72
C ARG A 55 -8.19 9.58 9.35
N LYS A 56 -9.12 8.71 9.70
CA LYS A 56 -10.52 8.85 9.26
C LYS A 56 -11.08 10.21 9.64
N GLY A 57 -11.59 10.92 8.62
CA GLY A 57 -12.19 12.25 8.77
C GLY A 57 -11.21 13.41 8.88
N ARG A 58 -9.88 13.17 8.91
CA ARG A 58 -8.90 14.23 9.19
C ARG A 58 -7.64 14.17 8.35
N GLY A 59 -7.75 13.69 7.11
CA GLY A 59 -6.61 13.71 6.17
C GLY A 59 -5.67 12.53 6.31
N GLY A 60 -4.45 12.68 5.81
CA GLY A 60 -3.50 11.59 5.79
C GLY A 60 -2.14 12.00 5.26
N ILE A 61 -1.24 11.03 5.23
CA ILE A 61 0.10 11.16 4.65
C ILE A 61 0.32 10.02 3.66
N TYR A 62 1.19 10.23 2.68
CA TYR A 62 1.51 9.17 1.73
C TYR A 62 2.95 9.24 1.26
N PHE A 63 3.41 8.10 0.75
CA PHE A 63 4.73 7.92 0.15
C PHE A 63 4.56 7.11 -1.12
N TYR A 64 5.41 7.33 -2.11
CA TYR A 64 5.33 6.62 -3.37
C TYR A 64 6.71 6.26 -3.90
N ASN A 65 6.75 5.22 -4.73
CA ASN A 65 7.94 4.82 -5.49
C ASN A 65 7.53 4.53 -6.92
N ILE A 66 8.33 5.02 -7.86
CA ILE A 66 8.13 4.74 -9.27
C ILE A 66 9.29 3.87 -9.74
N GLU A 67 8.97 2.74 -10.37
CA GLU A 67 9.96 1.82 -10.88
C GLU A 67 9.58 1.35 -12.27
N TYR A 68 10.56 1.21 -13.13
CA TYR A 68 10.38 0.72 -14.49
C TYR A 68 10.95 -0.68 -14.61
N MET A 69 10.25 -1.55 -15.31
CA MET A 69 10.68 -2.94 -15.51
C MET A 69 10.32 -3.39 -16.91
N PRO A 70 10.89 -4.53 -17.38
CA PRO A 70 10.53 -5.07 -18.67
C PRO A 70 9.02 -5.24 -18.81
N LEU A 71 8.52 -5.05 -20.04
CA LEU A 71 7.09 -5.07 -20.31
C LEU A 71 6.44 -6.37 -19.84
N ILE A 72 5.39 -6.23 -19.05
CA ILE A 72 4.54 -7.34 -18.60
C ILE A 72 3.23 -7.25 -19.37
N SER A 73 3.08 -8.06 -20.42
CA SER A 73 1.91 -8.03 -21.28
C SER A 73 0.79 -8.97 -20.83
N ASN A 74 1.13 -10.02 -20.08
CA ASN A 74 0.15 -10.97 -19.56
C ASN A 74 -0.58 -10.37 -18.35
N LEU A 75 -1.90 -10.29 -18.40
CA LEU A 75 -2.70 -9.64 -17.35
C LEU A 75 -2.57 -10.33 -15.99
N LYS A 76 -2.61 -11.64 -15.97
CA LYS A 76 -2.45 -12.41 -14.71
C LYS A 76 -1.09 -12.17 -14.09
N GLN A 77 -0.03 -12.20 -14.89
CA GLN A 77 1.34 -11.93 -14.42
C GLN A 77 1.45 -10.49 -13.89
N LYS A 78 0.83 -9.54 -14.57
CA LYS A 78 0.81 -8.13 -14.17
C LYS A 78 0.16 -7.96 -12.79
N ILE A 79 -1.02 -8.54 -12.60
CA ILE A 79 -1.74 -8.50 -11.32
C ILE A 79 -0.95 -9.21 -10.21
N ASN A 80 -0.39 -10.38 -10.50
CA ASN A 80 0.43 -11.10 -9.52
C ASN A 80 1.67 -10.30 -9.12
N THR A 81 2.31 -9.62 -10.07
CA THR A 81 3.47 -8.76 -9.79
C THR A 81 3.09 -7.57 -8.93
N GLU A 82 1.99 -6.89 -9.24
CA GLU A 82 1.48 -5.78 -8.44
C GLU A 82 1.19 -6.22 -7.00
N THR A 83 0.50 -7.35 -6.84
CA THR A 83 0.13 -7.88 -5.53
C THR A 83 1.37 -8.29 -4.73
N SER A 84 2.30 -8.99 -5.35
CA SER A 84 3.56 -9.41 -4.73
C SER A 84 4.36 -8.21 -4.21
N ARG A 85 4.47 -7.16 -5.00
CA ARG A 85 5.18 -5.95 -4.61
C ARG A 85 4.50 -5.26 -3.44
N SER A 86 3.19 -5.16 -3.46
CA SER A 86 2.42 -4.57 -2.34
C SER A 86 2.62 -5.37 -1.05
N LEU A 87 2.59 -6.68 -1.12
CA LEU A 87 2.81 -7.54 0.04
C LEU A 87 4.22 -7.42 0.59
N ASP A 88 5.23 -7.38 -0.28
CA ASP A 88 6.63 -7.20 0.15
C ASP A 88 6.82 -5.87 0.87
N ILE A 89 6.24 -4.80 0.33
CA ILE A 89 6.29 -3.48 0.96
C ILE A 89 5.58 -3.49 2.31
N ALA A 90 4.39 -4.07 2.37
CA ALA A 90 3.60 -4.14 3.60
C ALA A 90 4.32 -4.92 4.68
N ASN A 91 4.90 -6.07 4.34
CA ASN A 91 5.66 -6.90 5.29
C ASN A 91 6.89 -6.16 5.80
N THR A 92 7.65 -5.50 4.93
CA THR A 92 8.82 -4.71 5.31
C THR A 92 8.43 -3.54 6.18
N LEU A 93 7.36 -2.83 5.82
CA LEU A 93 6.87 -1.67 6.59
C LEU A 93 6.44 -2.10 7.99
N LEU A 94 5.64 -3.15 8.09
CA LEU A 94 5.14 -3.63 9.39
C LEU A 94 6.31 -4.05 10.29
N SER A 95 7.26 -4.81 9.76
CA SER A 95 8.47 -5.21 10.50
C SER A 95 9.28 -4.01 10.98
N THR A 96 9.37 -2.98 10.14
CA THR A 96 10.13 -1.76 10.48
C THR A 96 9.42 -0.92 11.53
N ILE A 97 8.08 -0.94 11.57
CA ILE A 97 7.28 -0.20 12.54
C ILE A 97 7.31 -0.86 13.93
N GLU A 98 7.27 -2.19 13.99
CA GLU A 98 7.01 -2.93 15.25
C GLU A 98 7.96 -2.57 16.37
N LEU A 99 9.27 -2.61 16.14
CA LEU A 99 10.24 -2.37 17.23
C LEU A 99 10.25 -0.91 17.69
N PRO A 100 10.35 0.09 16.82
CA PRO A 100 10.27 1.49 17.25
C PRO A 100 8.97 1.83 17.98
N LEU A 101 7.86 1.25 17.55
CA LEU A 101 6.56 1.46 18.21
C LEU A 101 6.56 0.86 19.62
N PHE A 102 7.11 -0.35 19.76
CA PHE A 102 7.26 -1.00 21.06
C PHE A 102 8.14 -0.18 22.00
N GLU A 103 9.22 0.39 21.52
CA GLU A 103 10.10 1.27 22.30
C GLU A 103 9.39 2.52 22.82
N LYS A 104 8.32 2.95 22.13
CA LYS A 104 7.47 4.07 22.58
C LYS A 104 6.32 3.62 23.49
N GLY A 105 6.24 2.34 23.82
CA GLY A 105 5.27 1.78 24.76
C GLY A 105 3.98 1.25 24.14
N TYR A 106 3.97 1.00 22.83
CA TYR A 106 2.76 0.53 22.14
C TYR A 106 3.02 -0.71 21.31
N PHE A 107 2.00 -1.59 21.25
CA PHE A 107 1.88 -2.58 20.18
C PHE A 107 0.92 -2.05 19.13
N MET A 108 0.99 -2.58 17.90
CA MET A 108 0.05 -2.19 16.84
C MET A 108 -1.41 -2.47 17.25
N GLU A 109 -1.64 -3.55 18.00
CA GLU A 109 -2.96 -3.94 18.48
C GLU A 109 -3.55 -2.95 19.49
N ASP A 110 -2.72 -2.12 20.13
CA ASP A 110 -3.17 -1.08 21.07
C ASP A 110 -3.79 0.12 20.35
N LEU A 111 -3.60 0.20 19.06
CA LEU A 111 -4.05 1.31 18.21
C LEU A 111 -5.18 0.82 17.28
N ASN A 112 -6.06 1.73 16.90
CA ASN A 112 -7.15 1.42 15.97
C ASN A 112 -6.64 1.55 14.52
N VAL A 113 -5.83 0.59 14.08
CA VAL A 113 -5.19 0.60 12.77
C VAL A 113 -5.64 -0.61 11.96
N SER A 114 -6.18 -0.35 10.77
CA SER A 114 -6.45 -1.38 9.77
C SER A 114 -5.32 -1.36 8.74
N PHE A 115 -4.66 -2.49 8.55
CA PHE A 115 -3.58 -2.61 7.56
C PHE A 115 -4.13 -3.29 6.31
N GLN A 116 -4.14 -2.57 5.19
CA GLN A 116 -4.88 -2.95 3.99
C GLN A 116 -3.99 -3.02 2.77
N ILE A 117 -4.27 -4.00 1.91
CA ILE A 117 -3.69 -4.07 0.57
C ILE A 117 -4.80 -3.74 -0.43
N HIS A 118 -4.56 -2.73 -1.27
CA HIS A 118 -5.47 -2.37 -2.35
C HIS A 118 -5.04 -3.07 -3.63
N CYS A 119 -5.96 -3.86 -4.20
CA CYS A 119 -5.72 -4.63 -5.41
C CYS A 119 -6.59 -4.10 -6.55
N ASP A 120 -5.97 -3.89 -7.72
CA ASP A 120 -6.64 -3.34 -8.89
C ASP A 120 -7.39 -4.42 -9.68
N ILE A 121 -8.26 -5.13 -8.98
CA ILE A 121 -9.17 -6.14 -9.53
C ILE A 121 -10.59 -5.84 -9.10
N GLY A 122 -11.57 -6.28 -9.88
CA GLY A 122 -12.98 -6.03 -9.60
C GLY A 122 -13.87 -7.17 -10.01
N LYS A 123 -15.11 -7.15 -9.51
CA LYS A 123 -16.13 -8.18 -9.77
C LYS A 123 -16.61 -8.19 -11.22
N VAL A 124 -16.30 -7.14 -11.98
CA VAL A 124 -16.67 -6.98 -13.39
C VAL A 124 -15.41 -6.81 -14.20
N GLY A 125 -15.35 -7.41 -15.39
CA GLY A 125 -14.24 -7.29 -16.32
C GLY A 125 -13.29 -8.48 -16.26
N LYS A 126 -12.13 -8.32 -16.93
CA LYS A 126 -11.17 -9.41 -17.15
C LYS A 126 -10.49 -9.90 -15.88
N THR A 127 -10.42 -9.06 -14.82
CA THR A 127 -9.74 -9.41 -13.58
C THR A 127 -10.63 -10.18 -12.61
N SER A 128 -11.94 -10.28 -12.88
CA SER A 128 -12.90 -10.93 -11.98
C SER A 128 -12.55 -12.40 -11.68
N GLU A 129 -11.94 -13.08 -12.62
CA GLU A 129 -11.53 -14.48 -12.47
C GLU A 129 -10.43 -14.66 -11.41
N LEU A 130 -9.66 -13.60 -11.15
CA LEU A 130 -8.53 -13.64 -10.24
C LEU A 130 -8.89 -13.26 -8.80
N ILE A 131 -10.12 -12.81 -8.55
CA ILE A 131 -10.52 -12.27 -7.24
C ILE A 131 -10.25 -13.26 -6.11
N LYS A 132 -10.77 -14.47 -6.22
CA LYS A 132 -10.66 -15.47 -5.15
C LYS A 132 -9.21 -15.79 -4.82
N GLU A 133 -8.38 -15.94 -5.85
CA GLU A 133 -6.95 -16.26 -5.71
C GLU A 133 -6.20 -15.12 -5.02
N ILE A 134 -6.40 -13.89 -5.47
CA ILE A 134 -5.74 -12.71 -4.93
C ILE A 134 -6.19 -12.42 -3.49
N VAL A 135 -7.50 -12.44 -3.24
CA VAL A 135 -8.03 -12.21 -1.90
C VAL A 135 -7.51 -13.24 -0.92
N SER A 136 -7.48 -14.52 -1.31
CA SER A 136 -6.95 -15.60 -0.46
C SER A 136 -5.46 -15.39 -0.16
N TRP A 137 -4.69 -14.99 -1.15
CA TRP A 137 -3.27 -14.71 -0.99
C TRP A 137 -3.02 -13.58 0.01
N VAL A 138 -3.68 -12.45 -0.18
CA VAL A 138 -3.51 -11.26 0.66
C VAL A 138 -4.00 -11.52 2.09
N THR A 139 -5.20 -12.07 2.24
CA THR A 139 -5.78 -12.34 3.58
C THR A 139 -5.00 -13.41 4.31
N GLY A 140 -4.43 -14.38 3.59
CA GLY A 140 -3.57 -15.42 4.16
C GLY A 140 -2.30 -14.87 4.79
N GLN A 141 -1.87 -13.66 4.41
CA GLN A 141 -0.72 -12.98 5.02
C GLN A 141 -1.12 -12.03 6.15
N GLY A 142 -2.39 -11.98 6.51
CA GLY A 142 -2.87 -11.21 7.66
C GLY A 142 -3.36 -9.81 7.35
N TYR A 143 -3.48 -9.44 6.08
CA TYR A 143 -3.95 -8.11 5.68
C TYR A 143 -5.40 -8.12 5.24
N VAL A 144 -6.05 -6.96 5.37
CA VAL A 144 -7.36 -6.74 4.75
C VAL A 144 -7.13 -6.51 3.25
N CYS A 145 -7.84 -7.26 2.42
CA CYS A 145 -7.76 -7.11 0.96
C CYS A 145 -8.95 -6.30 0.46
N LEU A 146 -8.67 -5.15 -0.15
CA LEU A 146 -9.69 -4.33 -0.78
C LEU A 146 -9.56 -4.40 -2.30
N ILE A 147 -10.68 -4.66 -2.96
CA ILE A 147 -10.79 -4.72 -4.41
C ILE A 147 -11.70 -3.59 -4.89
N LYS A 148 -11.78 -3.36 -6.20
CA LYS A 148 -12.70 -2.34 -6.77
C LYS A 148 -14.16 -2.63 -6.39
N PRO A 149 -14.95 -1.61 -6.04
CA PRO A 149 -14.61 -0.16 -6.04
C PRO A 149 -13.98 0.34 -4.74
N ASP A 150 -13.76 -0.51 -3.74
CA ASP A 150 -13.30 -0.08 -2.42
C ASP A 150 -11.80 0.21 -2.37
N SER A 151 -11.02 -0.23 -3.38
CA SER A 151 -9.58 -0.03 -3.49
C SER A 151 -9.22 1.30 -4.16
N TYR A 152 -9.85 2.40 -3.76
CA TYR A 152 -9.71 3.67 -4.47
C TYR A 152 -8.57 4.56 -3.97
N ALA A 153 -8.25 4.54 -2.69
CA ALA A 153 -7.34 5.53 -2.10
C ALA A 153 -5.92 5.45 -2.66
N ALA A 154 -5.35 4.25 -2.72
CA ALA A 154 -4.01 4.06 -3.27
C ALA A 154 -3.98 4.23 -4.78
N SER A 155 -5.02 3.77 -5.51
CA SER A 155 -5.08 3.95 -6.95
C SER A 155 -5.23 5.41 -7.36
N ASP A 156 -5.93 6.23 -6.60
CA ASP A 156 -6.03 7.67 -6.86
C ASP A 156 -4.66 8.35 -6.75
N ILE A 157 -3.87 7.98 -5.75
CA ILE A 157 -2.51 8.50 -5.59
C ILE A 157 -1.61 7.96 -6.71
N ALA A 158 -1.72 6.68 -7.04
CA ALA A 158 -0.94 6.05 -8.12
C ALA A 158 -1.24 6.70 -9.47
N ASP A 159 -2.51 6.98 -9.78
CA ASP A 159 -2.93 7.66 -11.02
C ASP A 159 -2.25 9.01 -11.19
N LYS A 160 -2.06 9.75 -10.11
CA LYS A 160 -1.38 11.05 -10.12
C LYS A 160 0.04 10.96 -10.67
N TYR A 161 0.72 9.83 -10.47
CA TYR A 161 2.12 9.63 -10.84
C TYR A 161 2.32 8.70 -12.03
N SER A 162 1.30 7.96 -12.46
CA SER A 162 1.41 7.01 -13.58
C SER A 162 1.14 7.66 -14.94
N LYS A 163 0.51 8.82 -14.95
CA LYS A 163 0.19 9.56 -16.18
C LYS A 163 1.29 10.51 -16.59
#